data_4459a74fe0c1aaf9fc9f723fa6131846
#
_entry.id   4459a74fe0c1aaf9fc9f723fa6131846
#
_cell.length_a   1.000
_cell.length_b   1.000
_cell.length_c   1.000
_cell.angle_alpha   90.00
_cell.angle_beta   90.00
_cell.angle_gamma   90.00
#
_symmetry.space_group_name_H-M   'P 1'
#
loop_
_entity.id
_entity.type
_entity.pdbx_description
1 polymer ?
#
loop_
_entity_poly.entity_id
_entity_poly.type
_entity_poly.pdbx_seq_one_letter_code
_entity_poly.pdbx_strand_id
1 'polypeptide(L)'
;MKKIVILIVVCLSVSLCLTGCKSSQNKIDIGNESGINISKTDVTMSIKKGTLTNKGATIVLTNESDKDYEYGSPYEIEVKKNGKWHKINAELDFDLPAFILKAGENVELELDWGNGYGSLPKGTYRIIKDIDYEYEDEKYNSFNIAVEFNID
;
A
#
# COMPACT_ATOMS: atom_id res chain seq x y z
N MET A 1 12.41 -12.01 -83.53
CA MET A 1 11.26 -12.07 -82.61
C MET A 1 11.78 -12.31 -81.20
N LYS A 2 11.87 -11.24 -80.42
CA LYS A 2 12.43 -11.27 -79.05
C LYS A 2 11.27 -11.42 -78.05
N LYS A 3 11.25 -12.50 -77.33
CA LYS A 3 10.28 -12.74 -76.26
C LYS A 3 10.73 -12.00 -74.97
N ILE A 4 9.95 -11.01 -74.57
CA ILE A 4 10.16 -10.31 -73.31
C ILE A 4 9.50 -11.13 -72.20
N VAL A 5 10.34 -11.62 -71.27
CA VAL A 5 9.86 -12.28 -70.08
C VAL A 5 9.71 -11.22 -68.99
N ILE A 6 8.49 -10.93 -68.61
CA ILE A 6 8.14 -10.01 -67.50
C ILE A 6 8.23 -10.82 -66.22
N LEU A 7 9.28 -10.54 -65.41
CA LEU A 7 9.44 -11.10 -64.07
C LEU A 7 8.59 -10.25 -63.08
N ILE A 8 7.47 -10.75 -62.63
CA ILE A 8 6.68 -10.14 -61.57
C ILE A 8 7.30 -10.51 -60.26
N VAL A 9 8.01 -9.58 -59.66
CA VAL A 9 8.47 -9.69 -58.24
C VAL A 9 7.32 -9.33 -57.32
N VAL A 10 6.68 -10.30 -56.74
CA VAL A 10 5.68 -10.13 -55.68
C VAL A 10 6.44 -9.86 -54.39
N CYS A 11 6.54 -8.58 -54.01
CA CYS A 11 7.01 -8.21 -52.67
C CYS A 11 5.92 -8.53 -51.65
N LEU A 12 6.07 -9.66 -50.96
CA LEU A 12 5.26 -10.02 -49.80
C LEU A 12 5.73 -9.19 -48.59
N SER A 13 5.12 -8.03 -48.40
CA SER A 13 5.34 -7.20 -47.21
C SER A 13 4.66 -7.84 -46.02
N VAL A 14 5.42 -8.62 -45.23
CA VAL A 14 4.98 -9.13 -43.93
C VAL A 14 4.94 -7.94 -42.99
N SER A 15 3.76 -7.32 -42.83
CA SER A 15 3.48 -6.39 -41.75
C SER A 15 3.48 -7.14 -40.42
N LEU A 16 4.60 -7.13 -39.69
CA LEU A 16 4.64 -7.51 -38.28
C LEU A 16 3.82 -6.46 -37.51
N CYS A 17 2.55 -6.75 -37.27
CA CYS A 17 1.79 -6.07 -36.25
C CYS A 17 2.40 -6.41 -34.87
N LEU A 18 3.34 -5.59 -34.41
CA LEU A 18 3.73 -5.57 -33.00
C LEU A 18 2.52 -5.02 -32.23
N THR A 19 1.59 -5.89 -31.90
CA THR A 19 0.62 -5.61 -30.85
C THR A 19 1.40 -5.51 -29.54
N GLY A 20 1.91 -4.32 -29.27
CA GLY A 20 2.43 -4.00 -27.95
C GLY A 20 1.29 -4.17 -26.96
N CYS A 21 1.32 -5.28 -26.20
CA CYS A 21 0.56 -5.37 -24.97
C CYS A 21 0.98 -4.18 -24.12
N LYS A 22 0.20 -3.09 -24.11
CA LYS A 22 0.24 -2.11 -23.04
C LYS A 22 -0.15 -2.88 -21.79
N SER A 23 0.84 -3.38 -21.06
CA SER A 23 0.70 -3.72 -19.66
C SER A 23 0.09 -2.46 -19.02
N SER A 24 -1.17 -2.55 -18.62
CA SER A 24 -1.81 -1.54 -17.79
C SER A 24 -1.06 -1.60 -16.45
N GLN A 25 0.06 -0.89 -16.35
CA GLN A 25 0.71 -0.71 -15.06
C GLN A 25 -0.30 0.08 -14.22
N ASN A 26 -0.82 -0.55 -13.18
CA ASN A 26 -1.61 0.10 -12.15
C ASN A 26 -0.77 1.25 -11.60
N LYS A 27 -1.09 2.46 -12.06
CA LYS A 27 -0.34 3.66 -11.69
C LYS A 27 -1.02 4.21 -10.45
N ILE A 28 -0.33 4.11 -9.31
CA ILE A 28 -0.74 4.81 -8.09
C ILE A 28 -0.50 6.31 -8.27
N ASP A 29 -1.36 7.14 -7.70
CA ASP A 29 -1.19 8.58 -7.64
C ASP A 29 -0.29 8.96 -6.46
N ILE A 30 0.96 9.31 -6.77
CA ILE A 30 1.97 9.64 -5.74
C ILE A 30 1.88 11.12 -5.43
N GLY A 31 1.54 11.43 -4.19
CA GLY A 31 1.46 12.77 -3.64
C GLY A 31 2.81 13.33 -3.16
N ASN A 32 2.72 14.30 -2.27
CA ASN A 32 3.88 14.98 -1.69
C ASN A 32 4.72 14.06 -0.79
N GLU A 33 5.95 14.50 -0.50
CA GLU A 33 6.78 13.91 0.53
C GLU A 33 6.05 13.93 1.88
N SER A 34 6.09 12.81 2.58
CA SER A 34 5.40 12.65 3.86
C SER A 34 6.14 13.39 4.97
N GLY A 35 5.35 14.10 5.80
CA GLY A 35 5.83 14.66 7.06
C GLY A 35 5.49 13.82 8.28
N ILE A 36 4.97 12.58 8.11
CA ILE A 36 4.54 11.76 9.24
C ILE A 36 5.76 11.19 9.97
N ASN A 37 5.86 11.51 11.26
CA ASN A 37 6.84 10.94 12.16
C ASN A 37 6.29 9.66 12.78
N ILE A 38 7.08 8.59 12.71
CA ILE A 38 6.75 7.32 13.35
C ILE A 38 7.33 7.33 14.75
N SER A 39 6.48 7.09 15.72
CA SER A 39 6.84 7.06 17.13
C SER A 39 7.37 5.68 17.53
N LYS A 40 8.30 5.67 18.50
CA LYS A 40 8.65 4.45 19.22
C LYS A 40 7.70 4.33 20.41
N THR A 41 6.91 3.28 20.42
CA THR A 41 5.97 2.97 21.49
C THR A 41 6.08 1.48 21.84
N ASP A 42 5.44 1.07 22.92
CA ASP A 42 5.30 -0.34 23.29
C ASP A 42 4.20 -1.06 22.48
N VAL A 43 3.53 -0.33 21.57
CA VAL A 43 2.64 -0.91 20.58
C VAL A 43 3.37 -1.04 19.25
N THR A 44 3.39 -2.25 18.71
CA THR A 44 4.02 -2.57 17.43
C THR A 44 3.01 -3.04 16.41
N MET A 45 3.37 -2.93 15.12
CA MET A 45 2.57 -3.41 14.01
C MET A 45 3.42 -4.31 13.12
N SER A 46 2.87 -5.46 12.74
CA SER A 46 3.49 -6.40 11.82
C SER A 46 2.50 -6.90 10.78
N ILE A 47 2.98 -7.44 9.66
CA ILE A 47 2.14 -8.12 8.68
C ILE A 47 2.12 -9.61 8.99
N LYS A 48 0.93 -10.19 9.09
CA LYS A 48 0.73 -11.62 9.28
C LYS A 48 1.30 -12.38 8.08
N LYS A 49 2.16 -13.35 8.37
CA LYS A 49 2.84 -14.13 7.32
C LYS A 49 1.85 -14.78 6.35
N GLY A 50 2.08 -14.59 5.05
CA GLY A 50 1.32 -15.22 3.98
C GLY A 50 0.01 -14.51 3.61
N THR A 51 -0.29 -13.34 4.21
CA THR A 51 -1.50 -12.56 3.90
C THR A 51 -1.26 -11.39 2.96
N LEU A 52 0.00 -10.96 2.80
CA LEU A 52 0.36 -9.81 1.97
C LEU A 52 0.08 -10.09 0.50
N THR A 53 -0.69 -9.21 -0.11
CA THR A 53 -0.96 -9.14 -1.54
C THR A 53 -0.76 -7.70 -2.03
N ASN A 54 -0.90 -7.45 -3.31
CA ASN A 54 -0.88 -6.08 -3.84
C ASN A 54 -2.17 -5.29 -3.61
N LYS A 55 -3.19 -5.89 -2.98
CA LYS A 55 -4.49 -5.25 -2.68
C LYS A 55 -4.88 -5.28 -1.22
N GLY A 56 -4.14 -5.98 -0.37
CA GLY A 56 -4.49 -6.13 1.04
C GLY A 56 -3.49 -6.96 1.82
N ALA A 57 -3.64 -6.95 3.13
CA ALA A 57 -2.92 -7.79 4.07
C ALA A 57 -3.68 -7.88 5.39
N THR A 58 -3.37 -8.87 6.20
CA THR A 58 -3.73 -8.86 7.62
C THR A 58 -2.56 -8.27 8.40
N ILE A 59 -2.80 -7.21 9.16
CA ILE A 59 -1.82 -6.68 10.13
C ILE A 59 -2.13 -7.21 11.53
N VAL A 60 -1.09 -7.26 12.35
CA VAL A 60 -1.19 -7.61 13.76
C VAL A 60 -0.69 -6.41 14.56
N LEU A 61 -1.56 -5.84 15.40
CA LEU A 61 -1.17 -4.89 16.43
C LEU A 61 -0.84 -5.65 17.70
N THR A 62 0.28 -5.36 18.31
CA THR A 62 0.75 -5.97 19.55
C THR A 62 1.01 -4.89 20.58
N ASN A 63 0.32 -4.95 21.70
CA ASN A 63 0.53 -4.07 22.84
C ASN A 63 1.38 -4.78 23.90
N GLU A 64 2.65 -4.40 23.99
CA GLU A 64 3.60 -4.97 24.96
C GLU A 64 3.65 -4.18 26.28
N SER A 65 2.79 -3.15 26.43
CA SER A 65 2.73 -2.31 27.61
C SER A 65 1.75 -2.85 28.68
N ASP A 66 1.73 -2.16 29.81
CA ASP A 66 0.77 -2.36 30.91
C ASP A 66 -0.47 -1.44 30.82
N LYS A 67 -0.65 -0.75 29.69
CA LYS A 67 -1.70 0.25 29.44
C LYS A 67 -2.58 -0.16 28.28
N ASP A 68 -3.83 0.28 28.33
CA ASP A 68 -4.75 0.15 27.21
C ASP A 68 -4.51 1.30 26.20
N TYR A 69 -4.59 0.98 24.92
CA TYR A 69 -4.56 1.93 23.82
C TYR A 69 -5.85 1.89 23.04
N GLU A 70 -6.16 3.00 22.39
CA GLU A 70 -7.30 3.12 21.49
C GLU A 70 -6.78 3.18 20.04
N TYR A 71 -7.52 2.59 19.09
CA TYR A 71 -7.24 2.66 17.67
C TYR A 71 -8.54 2.68 16.86
N GLY A 72 -8.50 3.33 15.70
CA GLY A 72 -9.61 3.37 14.76
C GLY A 72 -9.46 2.41 13.59
N SER A 73 -10.42 2.44 12.65
CA SER A 73 -10.32 1.78 11.34
C SER A 73 -9.32 2.45 10.40
N PRO A 74 -9.11 3.80 10.41
CA PRO A 74 -8.26 4.48 9.45
C PRO A 74 -6.83 3.96 9.42
N TYR A 75 -6.24 3.99 8.22
CA TYR A 75 -4.81 3.76 7.96
C TYR A 75 -4.37 4.55 6.73
N GLU A 76 -3.08 4.82 6.62
CA GLU A 76 -2.48 5.41 5.42
C GLU A 76 -1.47 4.43 4.81
N ILE A 77 -1.33 4.46 3.47
CA ILE A 77 -0.24 3.77 2.76
C ILE A 77 0.64 4.81 2.09
N GLU A 78 1.93 4.66 2.30
CA GLU A 78 2.93 5.48 1.66
C GLU A 78 3.89 4.62 0.84
N VAL A 79 4.50 5.24 -0.18
CA VAL A 79 5.48 4.61 -1.05
C VAL A 79 6.85 5.25 -0.87
N LYS A 80 7.91 4.44 -0.86
CA LYS A 80 9.30 4.91 -0.78
C LYS A 80 9.82 5.25 -2.17
N LYS A 81 10.20 6.50 -2.41
CA LYS A 81 10.81 6.98 -3.65
C LYS A 81 12.08 7.76 -3.35
N ASN A 82 13.19 7.40 -4.00
CA ASN A 82 14.47 8.06 -3.81
C ASN A 82 14.90 8.17 -2.33
N GLY A 83 14.59 7.14 -1.53
CA GLY A 83 14.90 7.10 -0.11
C GLY A 83 13.95 7.86 0.81
N LYS A 84 12.93 8.53 0.27
CA LYS A 84 11.93 9.31 0.99
C LYS A 84 10.55 8.69 0.91
N TRP A 85 9.74 8.91 1.93
CA TRP A 85 8.35 8.50 1.96
C TRP A 85 7.45 9.52 1.31
N HIS A 86 6.50 9.06 0.49
CA HIS A 86 5.52 9.88 -0.19
C HIS A 86 4.12 9.34 0.06
N LYS A 87 3.19 10.22 0.30
CA LYS A 87 1.77 9.87 0.38
C LYS A 87 1.30 9.29 -0.95
N ILE A 88 0.40 8.33 -0.90
CA ILE A 88 -0.37 7.90 -2.06
C ILE A 88 -1.75 8.53 -1.93
N ASN A 89 -2.13 9.34 -2.92
CA ASN A 89 -3.45 9.92 -2.95
C ASN A 89 -4.49 8.81 -3.20
N ALA A 90 -5.42 8.66 -2.29
CA ALA A 90 -6.49 7.69 -2.36
C ALA A 90 -7.75 8.27 -1.74
N GLU A 91 -8.90 7.87 -2.28
CA GLU A 91 -10.19 8.16 -1.68
C GLU A 91 -10.56 6.97 -0.80
N LEU A 92 -10.43 7.16 0.51
CA LEU A 92 -10.77 6.17 1.51
C LEU A 92 -11.92 6.70 2.35
N ASP A 93 -12.91 5.87 2.52
CA ASP A 93 -14.02 6.09 3.44
C ASP A 93 -13.93 5.06 4.56
N PHE A 94 -13.86 5.54 5.79
CA PHE A 94 -13.76 4.70 6.97
C PHE A 94 -14.90 5.00 7.92
N ASP A 95 -15.54 3.94 8.39
CA ASP A 95 -16.27 4.06 9.64
C ASP A 95 -15.29 4.43 10.77
N LEU A 96 -15.75 5.23 11.73
CA LEU A 96 -14.91 5.76 12.81
C LEU A 96 -15.22 5.11 14.18
N PRO A 97 -15.33 3.77 14.29
CA PRO A 97 -15.40 3.15 15.60
C PRO A 97 -14.04 3.25 16.29
N ALA A 98 -14.06 3.48 17.59
CA ALA A 98 -12.89 3.33 18.44
C ALA A 98 -12.87 1.92 19.04
N PHE A 99 -11.72 1.27 19.01
CA PHE A 99 -11.48 -0.05 19.58
C PHE A 99 -10.41 0.05 20.65
N ILE A 100 -10.51 -0.78 21.67
CA ILE A 100 -9.49 -0.85 22.73
C ILE A 100 -8.55 -2.01 22.46
N LEU A 101 -7.25 -1.72 22.41
CA LEU A 101 -6.16 -2.68 22.41
C LEU A 101 -5.63 -2.79 23.86
N LYS A 102 -6.07 -3.80 24.57
CA LYS A 102 -5.73 -3.96 25.98
C LYS A 102 -4.25 -4.26 26.24
N ALA A 103 -3.82 -3.98 27.45
CA ALA A 103 -2.48 -4.33 27.94
C ALA A 103 -2.16 -5.82 27.64
N GLY A 104 -1.04 -6.09 26.98
CA GLY A 104 -0.59 -7.42 26.60
C GLY A 104 -1.40 -8.11 25.49
N GLU A 105 -2.33 -7.42 24.83
CA GLU A 105 -3.18 -7.98 23.78
C GLU A 105 -2.55 -7.91 22.39
N ASN A 106 -2.94 -8.87 21.55
CA ASN A 106 -2.70 -8.83 20.09
C ASN A 106 -4.04 -8.84 19.38
N VAL A 107 -4.18 -8.01 18.35
CA VAL A 107 -5.35 -7.97 17.48
C VAL A 107 -4.96 -8.09 16.02
N GLU A 108 -5.71 -8.87 15.26
CA GLU A 108 -5.55 -9.00 13.81
C GLU A 108 -6.57 -8.10 13.10
N LEU A 109 -6.10 -7.30 12.15
CA LEU A 109 -6.94 -6.42 11.34
C LEU A 109 -6.73 -6.76 9.86
N GLU A 110 -7.80 -7.11 9.17
CA GLU A 110 -7.77 -7.32 7.73
C GLU A 110 -7.89 -5.97 7.02
N LEU A 111 -6.90 -5.64 6.21
CA LEU A 111 -6.87 -4.42 5.40
C LEU A 111 -7.06 -4.77 3.93
N ASP A 112 -8.12 -4.25 3.31
CA ASP A 112 -8.32 -4.25 1.87
C ASP A 112 -8.15 -2.83 1.35
N TRP A 113 -7.05 -2.57 0.66
CA TRP A 113 -6.78 -1.27 0.05
C TRP A 113 -7.07 -1.23 -1.46
N GLY A 114 -7.58 -2.35 -2.01
CA GLY A 114 -7.85 -2.45 -3.44
C GLY A 114 -8.85 -1.43 -3.97
N ASN A 115 -9.83 -1.02 -3.16
CA ASN A 115 -10.85 -0.07 -3.55
C ASN A 115 -10.39 1.39 -3.48
N GLY A 116 -9.52 1.75 -2.53
CA GLY A 116 -9.03 3.12 -2.36
C GLY A 116 -7.71 3.37 -3.07
N TYR A 117 -6.67 2.62 -2.71
CA TYR A 117 -5.33 2.75 -3.30
C TYR A 117 -5.17 1.99 -4.62
N GLY A 118 -6.09 1.08 -4.93
CA GLY A 118 -5.97 0.17 -6.07
C GLY A 118 -4.95 -0.94 -5.81
N SER A 119 -4.48 -1.56 -6.91
CA SER A 119 -3.45 -2.59 -6.83
C SER A 119 -2.07 -1.92 -6.80
N LEU A 120 -1.35 -2.07 -5.69
CA LEU A 120 -0.02 -1.49 -5.53
C LEU A 120 0.98 -2.13 -6.50
N PRO A 121 1.69 -1.34 -7.32
CA PRO A 121 2.75 -1.86 -8.18
C PRO A 121 3.97 -2.30 -7.36
N LYS A 122 4.92 -2.98 -8.01
CA LYS A 122 6.21 -3.34 -7.41
C LYS A 122 6.88 -2.15 -6.74
N GLY A 123 7.27 -2.30 -5.48
CA GLY A 123 7.87 -1.21 -4.70
C GLY A 123 7.95 -1.48 -3.21
N THR A 124 8.53 -0.52 -2.50
CA THR A 124 8.60 -0.50 -1.02
C THR A 124 7.56 0.46 -0.48
N TYR A 125 6.80 0.00 0.48
CA TYR A 125 5.66 0.69 1.07
C TYR A 125 5.72 0.64 2.59
N ARG A 126 4.92 1.48 3.23
CA ARG A 126 4.59 1.33 4.65
C ARG A 126 3.11 1.56 4.89
N ILE A 127 2.54 0.81 5.82
CA ILE A 127 1.24 1.07 6.41
C ILE A 127 1.47 1.89 7.66
N ILE A 128 0.66 2.93 7.87
CA ILE A 128 0.69 3.78 9.05
C ILE A 128 -0.68 3.73 9.71
N LYS A 129 -0.70 3.59 11.01
CA LYS A 129 -1.88 3.75 11.86
C LYS A 129 -1.58 4.69 13.01
N ASP A 130 -2.55 5.49 13.36
CA ASP A 130 -2.58 6.19 14.62
C ASP A 130 -3.11 5.30 15.73
N ILE A 131 -2.56 5.47 16.90
CA ILE A 131 -2.99 4.86 18.16
C ILE A 131 -3.00 5.95 19.23
N ASP A 132 -3.97 5.88 20.10
CA ASP A 132 -4.18 6.85 21.17
C ASP A 132 -4.00 6.19 22.53
N TYR A 133 -3.47 6.96 23.47
CA TYR A 133 -3.38 6.59 24.86
C TYR A 133 -3.98 7.70 25.72
N GLU A 134 -5.00 7.36 26.48
CA GLU A 134 -5.59 8.27 27.46
C GLU A 134 -4.72 8.29 28.72
N TYR A 135 -4.22 9.47 29.11
CA TYR A 135 -3.36 9.64 30.27
C TYR A 135 -4.02 10.41 31.43
N GLU A 136 -5.04 11.21 31.14
CA GLU A 136 -5.91 11.89 32.06
C GLU A 136 -7.31 11.90 31.46
N ASP A 137 -8.32 12.17 32.29
CA ASP A 137 -9.71 12.22 31.88
C ASP A 137 -9.89 13.07 30.59
N GLU A 138 -10.32 12.43 29.49
CA GLU A 138 -10.49 13.01 28.15
C GLU A 138 -9.23 13.63 27.51
N LYS A 139 -8.00 13.30 27.99
CA LYS A 139 -6.74 13.74 27.38
C LYS A 139 -5.98 12.58 26.78
N TYR A 140 -5.66 12.71 25.50
CA TYR A 140 -5.02 11.66 24.70
C TYR A 140 -3.64 12.10 24.18
N ASN A 141 -2.73 11.17 24.15
CA ASN A 141 -1.51 11.26 23.35
C ASN A 141 -1.68 10.37 22.12
N SER A 142 -1.53 10.95 20.94
CA SER A 142 -1.62 10.24 19.67
C SER A 142 -0.22 9.89 19.15
N PHE A 143 -0.05 8.67 18.66
CA PHE A 143 1.19 8.15 18.10
C PHE A 143 0.95 7.52 16.73
N ASN A 144 1.84 7.76 15.79
CA ASN A 144 1.84 7.04 14.54
C ASN A 144 2.80 5.85 14.63
N ILE A 145 2.29 4.66 14.38
CA ILE A 145 3.07 3.43 14.23
C ILE A 145 3.05 2.97 12.76
N ALA A 146 4.07 2.25 12.34
CA ALA A 146 4.14 1.79 10.95
C ALA A 146 4.79 0.42 10.80
N VAL A 147 4.43 -0.27 9.70
CA VAL A 147 5.13 -1.46 9.21
C VAL A 147 5.52 -1.27 7.74
N GLU A 148 6.81 -1.52 7.43
CA GLU A 148 7.31 -1.50 6.05
C GLU A 148 7.09 -2.87 5.38
N PHE A 149 6.81 -2.87 4.06
CA PHE A 149 6.65 -4.07 3.26
C PHE A 149 7.04 -3.84 1.79
N ASN A 150 7.27 -4.94 1.07
CA ASN A 150 7.59 -4.91 -0.35
C ASN A 150 6.51 -5.64 -1.16
N ILE A 151 6.17 -5.09 -2.30
CA ILE A 151 5.44 -5.78 -3.37
C ILE A 151 6.45 -6.11 -4.47
N ASP A 152 6.55 -7.40 -4.85
CA ASP A 152 7.52 -7.96 -5.82
C ASP A 152 6.95 -8.04 -7.25
#